data_87cfa81fba3033872953d778faa34a81
#
_entry.id   87cfa81fba3033872953d778faa34a81
#
_cell.length_a   1.000
_cell.length_b   1.000
_cell.length_c   1.000
_cell.angle_alpha   90.00
_cell.angle_beta   90.00
_cell.angle_gamma   90.00
#
_symmetry.space_group_name_H-M   'P 1'
#
loop_
_entity.id
_entity.type
_entity.pdbx_description
1 polymer ?
#
loop_
_entity_poly.entity_id
_entity_poly.type
_entity_poly.pdbx_seq_one_letter_code
_entity_poly.pdbx_strand_id
1 'polypeptide(L)'
;MMRCKICGKQEIIAKELGVCADCIKQRPEEAKPFVIQAHRKSRRRFGLVEEPPKKGVECKLCVNNCRIPEGEKGYCGVRANINGRLINLAGTSKAVAEWYYDALPTNCVASWCCSALDKSYPLKNLAVFYGACTFNCLYCQNWSFKENTLFLAPKISAEELASKVDENTYCICY
;
A
#
# COMPACT_ATOMS: atom_id res chain seq x y z
N MET A 1 18.83 -21.98 -3.83
CA MET A 1 18.59 -22.13 -2.37
C MET A 1 19.51 -21.18 -1.61
N MET A 2 19.04 -20.62 -0.51
CA MET A 2 19.83 -19.74 0.36
C MET A 2 19.92 -20.33 1.76
N ARG A 3 20.94 -19.91 2.52
CA ARG A 3 21.10 -20.30 3.92
C ARG A 3 20.40 -19.27 4.82
N CYS A 4 19.51 -19.72 5.71
CA CYS A 4 18.83 -18.86 6.67
C CYS A 4 19.85 -18.24 7.64
N LYS A 5 19.78 -16.92 7.81
CA LYS A 5 20.71 -16.17 8.68
C LYS A 5 20.49 -16.42 10.18
N ILE A 6 19.37 -17.05 10.55
CA ILE A 6 19.06 -17.38 11.96
C ILE A 6 19.41 -18.84 12.28
N CYS A 7 18.83 -19.79 11.55
CA CYS A 7 18.98 -21.23 11.87
C CYS A 7 19.99 -21.97 10.97
N GLY A 8 20.53 -21.34 9.95
CA GLY A 8 21.48 -21.97 9.02
C GLY A 8 20.87 -22.95 8.01
N LYS A 9 19.57 -23.29 8.12
CA LYS A 9 18.87 -24.18 7.21
C LYS A 9 18.96 -23.69 5.76
N GLN A 10 19.22 -24.61 4.84
CA GLN A 10 19.28 -24.29 3.42
C GLN A 10 17.95 -24.60 2.74
N GLU A 11 17.28 -23.59 2.24
CA GLU A 11 15.97 -23.73 1.59
C GLU A 11 15.67 -22.55 0.65
N ILE A 12 14.44 -22.51 0.10
CA ILE A 12 13.97 -21.37 -0.69
C ILE A 12 13.64 -20.21 0.26
N ILE A 13 14.46 -19.18 0.22
CA ILE A 13 14.34 -17.97 1.05
C ILE A 13 14.34 -16.76 0.16
N ALA A 14 13.43 -15.81 0.41
CA ALA A 14 13.45 -14.53 -0.26
C ALA A 14 14.76 -13.78 0.04
N LYS A 15 15.50 -13.41 -1.00
CA LYS A 15 16.80 -12.73 -0.90
C LYS A 15 16.74 -11.48 -0.02
N GLU A 16 15.66 -10.74 -0.11
CA GLU A 16 15.47 -9.50 0.64
C GLU A 16 15.26 -9.73 2.15
N LEU A 17 14.68 -10.87 2.53
CA LEU A 17 14.50 -11.24 3.94
C LEU A 17 15.74 -11.93 4.53
N GLY A 18 16.31 -12.89 3.79
CA GLY A 18 17.47 -13.66 4.23
C GLY A 18 17.22 -14.61 5.40
N VAL A 19 15.96 -14.78 5.82
CA VAL A 19 15.51 -15.67 6.89
C VAL A 19 14.37 -16.55 6.41
N CYS A 20 14.29 -17.79 6.92
CA CYS A 20 13.28 -18.75 6.50
C CYS A 20 11.92 -18.52 7.16
N ALA A 21 10.87 -19.09 6.55
CA ALA A 21 9.51 -18.97 7.05
C ALA A 21 9.34 -19.55 8.46
N ASP A 22 10.02 -20.66 8.78
CA ASP A 22 9.98 -21.27 10.10
C ASP A 22 10.53 -20.30 11.18
N CYS A 23 11.67 -19.64 10.90
CA CYS A 23 12.21 -18.64 11.82
C CYS A 23 11.30 -17.43 12.00
N ILE A 24 10.65 -16.97 10.93
CA ILE A 24 9.68 -15.85 11.04
C ILE A 24 8.51 -16.24 11.95
N LYS A 25 8.01 -17.48 11.84
CA LYS A 25 6.86 -17.97 12.63
C LYS A 25 7.21 -18.32 14.06
N GLN A 26 8.33 -19.03 14.27
CA GLN A 26 8.68 -19.66 15.55
C GLN A 26 9.66 -18.82 16.38
N ARG A 27 10.40 -17.93 15.75
CA ARG A 27 11.43 -17.06 16.38
C ARG A 27 11.22 -15.60 15.93
N PRO A 28 10.02 -15.01 16.14
CA PRO A 28 9.66 -13.70 15.58
C PRO A 28 10.58 -12.58 16.06
N GLU A 29 11.01 -12.59 17.30
CA GLU A 29 11.89 -11.52 17.83
C GLU A 29 13.26 -11.54 17.17
N GLU A 30 13.81 -12.70 16.84
CA GLU A 30 15.07 -12.80 16.11
C GLU A 30 14.92 -12.48 14.62
N ALA A 31 13.75 -12.78 14.03
CA ALA A 31 13.43 -12.49 12.63
C ALA A 31 13.08 -11.02 12.39
N LYS A 32 12.51 -10.34 13.37
CA LYS A 32 12.03 -8.95 13.30
C LYS A 32 13.03 -7.94 12.73
N PRO A 33 14.32 -7.92 13.12
CA PRO A 33 15.30 -7.01 12.53
C PRO A 33 15.46 -7.17 11.01
N PHE A 34 15.42 -8.41 10.52
CA PHE A 34 15.53 -8.72 9.09
C PHE A 34 14.28 -8.24 8.32
N VAL A 35 13.11 -8.48 8.88
CA VAL A 35 11.84 -8.03 8.30
C VAL A 35 11.80 -6.51 8.23
N ILE A 36 12.11 -5.82 9.32
CA ILE A 36 12.14 -4.35 9.36
C ILE A 36 13.12 -3.80 8.32
N GLN A 37 14.33 -4.38 8.24
CA GLN A 37 15.32 -3.95 7.25
C GLN A 37 14.86 -4.15 5.81
N ALA A 38 14.19 -5.26 5.52
CA ALA A 38 13.61 -5.50 4.19
C ALA A 38 12.57 -4.44 3.82
N HIS A 39 11.69 -4.07 4.77
CA HIS A 39 10.71 -3.00 4.59
C HIS A 39 11.38 -1.63 4.38
N ARG A 40 12.35 -1.27 5.20
CA ARG A 40 13.12 -0.02 5.05
C ARG A 40 13.78 0.06 3.67
N LYS A 41 14.47 -1.00 3.25
CA LYS A 41 15.13 -1.09 1.94
C LYS A 41 14.13 -0.92 0.80
N SER A 42 12.98 -1.59 0.89
CA SER A 42 11.90 -1.46 -0.09
C SER A 42 11.43 -0.01 -0.21
N ARG A 43 11.20 0.67 0.91
CA ARG A 43 10.73 2.07 0.92
C ARG A 43 11.79 3.05 0.41
N ARG A 44 13.03 2.90 0.86
CA ARG A 44 14.17 3.72 0.42
C ARG A 44 14.34 3.69 -1.11
N ARG A 45 14.18 2.49 -1.71
CA ARG A 45 14.26 2.33 -3.17
C ARG A 45 13.28 3.23 -3.93
N PHE A 46 12.16 3.56 -3.33
CA PHE A 46 11.12 4.42 -3.89
C PHE A 46 11.13 5.85 -3.29
N GLY A 47 12.18 6.25 -2.59
CA GLY A 47 12.24 7.59 -1.98
C GLY A 47 11.17 7.87 -0.92
N LEU A 48 10.58 6.83 -0.34
CA LEU A 48 9.54 6.94 0.69
C LEU A 48 10.15 6.93 2.09
N VAL A 49 9.47 7.59 3.03
CA VAL A 49 9.86 7.59 4.46
C VAL A 49 9.94 6.16 4.98
N GLU A 50 11.11 5.76 5.50
CA GLU A 50 11.42 4.37 5.86
C GLU A 50 10.65 3.88 7.07
N GLU A 51 10.41 4.76 8.05
CA GLU A 51 9.67 4.48 9.29
C GLU A 51 8.74 5.64 9.64
N PRO A 52 7.66 5.37 10.41
CA PRO A 52 6.81 6.43 10.90
C PRO A 52 7.62 7.43 11.74
N PRO A 53 7.65 8.73 11.40
CA PRO A 53 8.37 9.74 12.15
C PRO A 53 7.80 9.87 13.58
N LYS A 54 8.67 10.17 14.55
CA LYS A 54 8.36 10.17 15.98
C LYS A 54 8.41 11.55 16.64
N LYS A 55 8.73 12.62 15.89
CA LYS A 55 8.85 13.99 16.39
C LYS A 55 8.09 14.94 15.48
N GLY A 56 7.42 15.96 16.02
CA GLY A 56 6.69 16.96 15.27
C GLY A 56 5.18 16.88 15.45
N VAL A 57 4.41 17.39 14.49
CA VAL A 57 2.94 17.44 14.53
C VAL A 57 2.36 16.05 14.42
N GLU A 58 1.43 15.72 15.31
CA GLU A 58 0.82 14.40 15.39
C GLU A 58 -0.25 14.21 14.32
N CYS A 59 -0.16 13.09 13.57
CA CYS A 59 -1.16 12.62 12.62
C CYS A 59 -1.81 11.35 13.14
N LYS A 60 -3.12 11.40 13.42
CA LYS A 60 -3.92 10.29 13.99
C LYS A 60 -4.79 9.55 12.96
N LEU A 61 -4.50 9.70 11.67
CA LEU A 61 -5.37 9.16 10.62
C LEU A 61 -5.23 7.64 10.40
N CYS A 62 -4.13 7.04 10.86
CA CYS A 62 -3.90 5.60 10.71
C CYS A 62 -3.04 5.06 11.87
N VAL A 63 -2.90 3.74 11.92
CA VAL A 63 -2.16 3.00 12.96
C VAL A 63 -0.70 3.46 13.14
N ASN A 64 -0.09 4.08 12.13
CA ASN A 64 1.30 4.55 12.22
C ASN A 64 1.49 5.74 13.16
N ASN A 65 0.44 6.50 13.49
CA ASN A 65 0.46 7.62 14.44
C ASN A 65 1.70 8.49 14.29
N CYS A 66 1.99 8.90 13.04
CA CYS A 66 3.18 9.68 12.72
C CYS A 66 3.20 11.00 13.49
N ARG A 67 4.37 11.37 14.00
CA ARG A 67 4.66 12.73 14.46
C ARG A 67 5.62 13.35 13.45
N ILE A 68 5.10 14.26 12.62
CA ILE A 68 5.76 14.72 11.41
C ILE A 68 6.53 16.00 11.69
N PRO A 69 7.87 16.03 11.52
CA PRO A 69 8.66 17.25 11.63
C PRO A 69 8.24 18.30 10.61
N GLU A 70 8.59 19.57 10.89
CA GLU A 70 8.35 20.66 9.96
C GLU A 70 9.03 20.42 8.61
N GLY A 71 8.30 20.63 7.52
CA GLY A 71 8.76 20.43 6.14
C GLY A 71 8.82 18.96 5.71
N GLU A 72 8.57 17.99 6.59
CA GLU A 72 8.68 16.56 6.28
C GLU A 72 7.33 15.91 5.98
N LYS A 73 7.41 14.67 5.45
CA LYS A 73 6.26 13.81 5.15
C LYS A 73 6.09 12.71 6.19
N GLY A 74 4.85 12.32 6.41
CA GLY A 74 4.53 11.12 7.17
C GLY A 74 4.83 9.83 6.40
N TYR A 75 4.70 8.70 7.08
CA TYR A 75 4.95 7.37 6.50
C TYR A 75 4.13 7.08 5.24
N CYS A 76 2.91 7.58 5.13
CA CYS A 76 2.08 7.44 3.93
C CYS A 76 2.60 8.20 2.70
N GLY A 77 3.49 9.20 2.87
CA GLY A 77 4.04 10.02 1.79
C GLY A 77 3.12 11.12 1.26
N VAL A 78 1.84 11.16 1.68
CA VAL A 78 0.85 12.17 1.22
C VAL A 78 0.43 13.16 2.29
N ARG A 79 0.81 12.95 3.54
CA ARG A 79 0.63 13.93 4.62
C ARG A 79 1.96 14.59 4.93
N ALA A 80 1.97 15.91 5.02
CA ALA A 80 3.16 16.69 5.39
C ALA A 80 2.82 17.67 6.50
N ASN A 81 3.81 18.05 7.26
CA ASN A 81 3.72 19.15 8.19
C ASN A 81 4.28 20.41 7.50
N ILE A 82 3.43 21.38 7.26
CA ILE A 82 3.81 22.67 6.66
C ILE A 82 3.31 23.78 7.59
N ASN A 83 4.23 24.58 8.12
CA ASN A 83 3.96 25.66 9.07
C ASN A 83 3.13 25.17 10.29
N GLY A 84 3.51 24.04 10.87
CA GLY A 84 2.83 23.46 12.02
C GLY A 84 1.45 22.84 11.72
N ARG A 85 1.07 22.70 10.45
CA ARG A 85 -0.23 22.16 10.03
C ARG A 85 -0.08 20.92 9.18
N LEU A 86 -0.97 19.94 9.38
CA LEU A 86 -1.04 18.75 8.54
C LEU A 86 -1.73 19.07 7.22
N ILE A 87 -0.99 18.97 6.12
CA ILE A 87 -1.46 19.21 4.76
C ILE A 87 -1.57 17.87 4.02
N ASN A 88 -2.63 17.72 3.22
CA ASN A 88 -2.72 16.66 2.23
C ASN A 88 -2.07 17.13 0.92
N LEU A 89 -0.98 16.51 0.53
CA LEU A 89 -0.23 16.88 -0.68
C LEU A 89 -0.98 16.54 -1.99
N ALA A 90 -1.99 15.68 -1.93
CA ALA A 90 -2.86 15.43 -3.08
C ALA A 90 -3.84 16.60 -3.32
N GLY A 91 -4.11 17.40 -2.28
CA GLY A 91 -5.12 18.48 -2.28
C GLY A 91 -6.23 18.20 -1.29
N THR A 92 -7.13 19.16 -1.10
CA THR A 92 -8.22 19.05 -0.09
C THR A 92 -9.27 18.02 -0.47
N SER A 93 -9.58 17.89 -1.76
CA SER A 93 -10.65 17.03 -2.31
C SER A 93 -10.16 15.95 -3.26
N LYS A 94 -8.83 15.72 -3.32
CA LYS A 94 -8.23 14.73 -4.21
C LYS A 94 -7.46 13.67 -3.46
N ALA A 95 -7.43 12.46 -4.03
CA ALA A 95 -6.53 11.38 -3.62
C ALA A 95 -5.50 11.09 -4.72
N VAL A 96 -4.36 10.56 -4.34
CA VAL A 96 -3.47 9.89 -5.29
C VAL A 96 -4.06 8.52 -5.52
N ALA A 97 -4.64 8.27 -6.68
CA ALA A 97 -5.29 7.00 -7.01
C ALA A 97 -5.32 6.74 -8.51
N GLU A 98 -5.25 5.48 -8.85
CA GLU A 98 -5.49 4.94 -10.19
C GLU A 98 -6.79 4.15 -10.20
N TRP A 99 -7.36 3.96 -11.37
CA TRP A 99 -8.52 3.12 -11.56
C TRP A 99 -8.49 2.47 -12.94
N TYR A 100 -9.16 1.33 -13.06
CA TYR A 100 -9.43 0.69 -14.34
C TYR A 100 -10.71 -0.13 -14.24
N TYR A 101 -11.30 -0.47 -15.40
CA TYR A 101 -12.38 -1.42 -15.44
C TYR A 101 -11.83 -2.84 -15.49
N ASP A 102 -12.36 -3.68 -14.61
CA ASP A 102 -12.00 -5.08 -14.52
C ASP A 102 -13.23 -5.94 -14.80
N ALA A 103 -13.10 -6.86 -15.75
CA ALA A 103 -14.19 -7.76 -16.11
C ALA A 103 -14.54 -8.69 -14.94
N LEU A 104 -15.82 -8.82 -14.63
CA LEU A 104 -16.27 -9.76 -13.59
C LEU A 104 -16.19 -11.21 -14.09
N PRO A 105 -15.76 -12.16 -13.23
CA PRO A 105 -15.29 -12.02 -11.84
C PRO A 105 -13.75 -12.05 -11.70
N THR A 106 -12.99 -11.55 -12.63
CA THR A 106 -11.54 -11.76 -12.82
C THR A 106 -10.70 -11.64 -11.54
N ASN A 107 -10.85 -10.55 -10.80
CA ASN A 107 -10.09 -10.29 -9.56
C ASN A 107 -10.94 -10.40 -8.29
N CYS A 108 -12.12 -11.01 -8.38
CA CYS A 108 -13.05 -11.11 -7.26
C CYS A 108 -12.60 -12.21 -6.27
N VAL A 109 -11.95 -11.82 -5.19
CA VAL A 109 -11.46 -12.75 -4.15
C VAL A 109 -12.56 -13.51 -3.41
N ALA A 110 -13.80 -12.99 -3.43
CA ALA A 110 -14.98 -13.61 -2.82
C ALA A 110 -16.05 -14.00 -3.87
N SER A 111 -15.63 -14.34 -5.08
CA SER A 111 -16.54 -14.68 -6.19
C SER A 111 -17.52 -15.80 -5.82
N TRP A 112 -17.10 -16.77 -5.02
CA TRP A 112 -17.92 -17.90 -4.56
C TRP A 112 -19.16 -17.53 -3.73
N CYS A 113 -19.20 -16.34 -3.13
CA CYS A 113 -20.35 -15.83 -2.37
C CYS A 113 -20.92 -14.52 -2.94
N CYS A 114 -20.37 -14.03 -4.04
CA CYS A 114 -20.79 -12.77 -4.65
C CYS A 114 -22.03 -12.98 -5.52
N SER A 115 -23.03 -12.13 -5.38
CA SER A 115 -24.25 -12.14 -6.24
C SER A 115 -23.97 -11.80 -7.71
N ALA A 116 -22.76 -11.35 -8.04
CA ALA A 116 -22.30 -11.13 -9.40
C ALA A 116 -21.75 -12.38 -10.08
N LEU A 117 -21.66 -13.53 -9.39
CA LEU A 117 -21.04 -14.75 -9.93
C LEU A 117 -21.63 -15.18 -11.29
N ASP A 118 -22.97 -15.10 -11.42
CA ASP A 118 -23.70 -15.50 -12.63
C ASP A 118 -23.86 -14.33 -13.64
N LYS A 119 -23.32 -13.16 -13.33
CA LYS A 119 -23.48 -11.93 -14.11
C LYS A 119 -22.15 -11.50 -14.75
N SER A 120 -21.50 -12.39 -15.51
CA SER A 120 -20.15 -12.12 -16.01
C SER A 120 -20.16 -11.01 -17.06
N TYR A 121 -20.57 -11.23 -18.26
CA TYR A 121 -20.51 -10.24 -19.34
C TYR A 121 -21.90 -9.64 -19.63
N PRO A 122 -22.01 -8.33 -19.86
CA PRO A 122 -20.98 -7.30 -20.04
C PRO A 122 -20.55 -6.57 -18.74
N LEU A 123 -20.86 -7.13 -17.56
CA LEU A 123 -20.64 -6.45 -16.31
C LEU A 123 -19.16 -6.40 -15.91
N LYS A 124 -18.79 -5.29 -15.28
CA LYS A 124 -17.43 -4.99 -14.83
C LYS A 124 -17.45 -4.35 -13.44
N ASN A 125 -16.31 -4.37 -12.78
CA ASN A 125 -16.09 -3.54 -11.60
C ASN A 125 -15.22 -2.34 -11.96
N LEU A 126 -15.38 -1.26 -11.23
CA LEU A 126 -14.46 -0.12 -11.22
C LEU A 126 -13.44 -0.39 -10.10
N ALA A 127 -12.27 -0.89 -10.49
CA ALA A 127 -11.18 -1.18 -9.55
C ALA A 127 -10.39 0.10 -9.26
N VAL A 128 -10.26 0.45 -7.99
CA VAL A 128 -9.60 1.68 -7.52
C VAL A 128 -8.39 1.34 -6.66
N PHE A 129 -7.25 1.88 -7.00
CA PHE A 129 -5.99 1.65 -6.28
C PHE A 129 -5.45 2.98 -5.75
N TYR A 130 -5.47 3.13 -4.43
CA TYR A 130 -4.88 4.30 -3.80
C TYR A 130 -3.36 4.19 -3.73
N GLY A 131 -2.68 5.28 -4.06
CA GLY A 131 -1.33 5.54 -3.59
C GLY A 131 -1.30 5.67 -2.06
N ALA A 132 -0.12 5.87 -1.49
CA ALA A 132 0.03 6.11 -0.06
C ALA A 132 -0.40 4.94 0.86
N CYS A 133 -0.39 3.71 0.37
CA CYS A 133 -0.65 2.53 1.17
C CYS A 133 0.35 2.40 2.32
N THR A 134 -0.15 2.25 3.54
CA THR A 134 0.66 2.21 4.75
C THR A 134 1.10 0.81 5.17
N PHE A 135 0.60 -0.25 4.54
CA PHE A 135 1.00 -1.63 4.82
C PHE A 135 2.38 -1.98 4.27
N ASN A 136 2.69 -1.50 3.05
CA ASN A 136 3.98 -1.75 2.40
C ASN A 136 4.36 -3.24 2.32
N CYS A 137 3.41 -4.13 2.03
CA CYS A 137 3.64 -5.56 1.91
C CYS A 137 4.81 -5.86 0.94
N LEU A 138 5.75 -6.73 1.35
CA LEU A 138 6.91 -7.07 0.52
C LEU A 138 6.54 -7.87 -0.73
N TYR A 139 5.40 -8.55 -0.70
CA TYR A 139 4.82 -9.33 -1.81
C TYR A 139 3.71 -8.59 -2.57
N CYS A 140 3.60 -7.27 -2.41
CA CYS A 140 2.55 -6.48 -3.03
C CYS A 140 2.61 -6.56 -4.56
N GLN A 141 1.54 -7.03 -5.19
CA GLN A 141 1.42 -7.06 -6.65
C GLN A 141 1.20 -5.64 -7.21
N ASN A 142 0.51 -4.78 -6.47
CA ASN A 142 0.22 -3.40 -6.84
C ASN A 142 1.32 -2.44 -6.35
N TRP A 143 2.57 -2.82 -6.49
CA TRP A 143 3.72 -2.05 -5.99
C TRP A 143 3.89 -0.68 -6.64
N SER A 144 3.28 -0.45 -7.82
CA SER A 144 3.26 0.84 -8.54
C SER A 144 2.71 1.99 -7.69
N PHE A 145 1.86 1.71 -6.67
CA PHE A 145 1.40 2.73 -5.73
C PHE A 145 2.54 3.52 -5.09
N LYS A 146 3.72 2.93 -4.96
CA LYS A 146 4.90 3.58 -4.38
C LYS A 146 5.41 4.71 -5.28
N GLU A 147 5.41 4.48 -6.58
CA GLU A 147 5.77 5.50 -7.59
C GLU A 147 4.71 6.60 -7.63
N ASN A 148 3.44 6.21 -7.65
CA ASN A 148 2.33 7.17 -7.60
C ASN A 148 2.42 8.06 -6.35
N THR A 149 2.78 7.48 -5.21
CA THR A 149 2.99 8.22 -3.97
C THR A 149 4.18 9.18 -4.07
N LEU A 150 5.28 8.74 -4.66
CA LEU A 150 6.48 9.57 -4.83
C LEU A 150 6.19 10.79 -5.70
N PHE A 151 5.53 10.57 -6.84
CA PHE A 151 5.20 11.63 -7.80
C PHE A 151 3.91 12.39 -7.46
N LEU A 152 3.16 11.94 -6.46
CA LEU A 152 1.84 12.47 -6.10
C LEU A 152 0.89 12.52 -7.30
N ALA A 153 0.91 11.49 -8.12
CA ALA A 153 0.14 11.37 -9.37
C ALA A 153 -0.19 9.89 -9.65
N PRO A 154 -1.27 9.62 -10.39
CA PRO A 154 -2.31 10.57 -10.76
C PRO A 154 -3.14 11.02 -9.55
N LYS A 155 -3.85 12.14 -9.70
CA LYS A 155 -4.77 12.67 -8.68
C LYS A 155 -6.19 12.64 -9.21
N ILE A 156 -7.11 12.11 -8.42
CA ILE A 156 -8.53 12.04 -8.78
C ILE A 156 -9.39 12.52 -7.62
N SER A 157 -10.50 13.21 -7.91
CA SER A 157 -11.53 13.55 -6.91
C SER A 157 -12.57 12.43 -6.79
N ALA A 158 -13.39 12.48 -5.75
CA ALA A 158 -14.48 11.53 -5.58
C ALA A 158 -15.52 11.66 -6.71
N GLU A 159 -15.80 12.90 -7.14
CA GLU A 159 -16.74 13.19 -8.24
C GLU A 159 -16.19 12.70 -9.59
N GLU A 160 -14.89 12.93 -9.85
CA GLU A 160 -14.23 12.42 -11.06
C GLU A 160 -14.25 10.90 -11.09
N LEU A 161 -14.06 10.23 -9.94
CA LEU A 161 -14.13 8.77 -9.86
C LEU A 161 -15.56 8.26 -10.03
N ALA A 162 -16.54 8.90 -9.38
CA ALA A 162 -17.94 8.55 -9.50
C ALA A 162 -18.46 8.70 -10.95
N SER A 163 -17.96 9.69 -11.71
CA SER A 163 -18.31 9.87 -13.12
C SER A 163 -17.85 8.72 -14.04
N LYS A 164 -17.00 7.81 -13.54
CA LYS A 164 -16.56 6.61 -14.29
C LYS A 164 -17.53 5.44 -14.16
N VAL A 165 -18.53 5.55 -13.29
CA VAL A 165 -19.60 4.55 -13.19
C VAL A 165 -20.51 4.68 -14.38
N ASP A 166 -20.76 3.56 -15.08
CA ASP A 166 -21.70 3.45 -16.20
C ASP A 166 -22.69 2.30 -15.97
N GLU A 167 -23.61 2.09 -16.90
CA GLU A 167 -24.66 1.07 -16.81
C GLU A 167 -24.15 -0.36 -16.65
N ASN A 168 -22.92 -0.65 -17.09
CA ASN A 168 -22.27 -1.94 -16.97
C ASN A 168 -21.39 -2.05 -15.69
N THR A 169 -21.29 -1.01 -14.91
CA THR A 169 -20.52 -1.02 -13.67
C THR A 169 -21.32 -1.63 -12.53
N TYR A 170 -21.03 -2.88 -12.18
CA TYR A 170 -21.73 -3.62 -11.13
C TYR A 170 -21.30 -3.22 -9.72
N CYS A 171 -20.01 -2.99 -9.51
CA CYS A 171 -19.46 -2.63 -8.22
C CYS A 171 -18.22 -1.74 -8.35
N ILE A 172 -17.85 -1.10 -7.24
CA ILE A 172 -16.58 -0.38 -7.09
C ILE A 172 -15.76 -1.17 -6.07
N CYS A 173 -14.54 -1.52 -6.43
CA CYS A 173 -13.63 -2.29 -5.58
C CYS A 173 -12.42 -1.43 -5.19
N TYR A 174 -12.17 -1.33 -3.86
CA TYR A 174 -11.05 -0.57 -3.31
C TYR A 174 -9.95 -1.48 -2.77
#